data_a94920329d3b578d06de7325b5d1c3d1
#
_entry.id   a94920329d3b578d06de7325b5d1c3d1
#
_cell.length_a   1.000
_cell.length_b   1.000
_cell.length_c   1.000
_cell.angle_alpha   90.00
_cell.angle_beta   90.00
_cell.angle_gamma   90.00
#
_symmetry.space_group_name_H-M   'P 1'
#
loop_
_entity.id
_entity.type
_entity.pdbx_description
1 polymer ?
#
loop_
_entity_poly.entity_id
_entity_poly.type
_entity_poly.pdbx_seq_one_letter_code
_entity_poly.pdbx_strand_id
1 'polypeptide(L)'
;MNIGIWVLGDQININQAALQSCTQKDNIFVIMIESLEHIQIRPYHQQKLVLIWSAMRHFAVELRQAGWQVTHTKSTDFETPLKHWIETNQITELRVMKPNDKPFLEVIKNLQIPCDITIIPNNLFIWHETEFQAWAKNRKRLLMEDFYRQGRKRFQILMNQNKPVGEKWNFDKENRKYPKGKLNTPENLWFKPDKITREVINQVKYLNLTNFYRLIR
;
A
#
# COMPACT_ATOMS: atom_id res chain seq x y z
N MET A 1 23.42 15.82 -1.45
CA MET A 1 21.97 16.03 -1.28
C MET A 1 21.39 14.72 -0.75
N ASN A 2 20.78 14.75 0.43
CA ASN A 2 20.19 13.56 1.03
C ASN A 2 18.71 13.51 0.70
N ILE A 3 18.25 12.38 0.19
CA ILE A 3 16.86 12.16 -0.18
C ILE A 3 16.22 11.22 0.84
N GLY A 4 15.08 11.62 1.35
CA GLY A 4 14.23 10.80 2.17
C GLY A 4 13.14 10.12 1.34
N ILE A 5 12.81 8.87 1.66
CA ILE A 5 11.67 8.15 1.08
C ILE A 5 10.76 7.73 2.22
N TRP A 6 9.52 8.23 2.22
CA TRP A 6 8.52 7.77 3.17
C TRP A 6 7.64 6.69 2.54
N VAL A 7 7.80 5.45 3.02
CA VAL A 7 7.01 4.30 2.58
C VAL A 7 5.78 4.15 3.47
N LEU A 8 4.60 4.23 2.87
CA LEU A 8 3.32 4.10 3.58
C LEU A 8 2.94 2.63 3.79
N GLY A 9 2.14 2.36 4.82
CA GLY A 9 1.78 0.99 5.22
C GLY A 9 0.99 0.16 4.20
N ASP A 10 0.36 0.79 3.23
CA ASP A 10 -0.34 0.15 2.10
C ASP A 10 0.50 0.10 0.80
N GLN A 11 1.77 0.55 0.87
CA GLN A 11 2.68 0.64 -0.28
C GLN A 11 3.91 -0.26 -0.13
N ILE A 12 3.77 -1.36 0.59
CA ILE A 12 4.84 -2.30 0.92
C ILE A 12 5.17 -3.17 -0.31
N ASN A 13 6.04 -2.66 -1.17
CA ASN A 13 6.53 -3.32 -2.36
C ASN A 13 7.89 -2.74 -2.74
N ILE A 14 8.89 -3.59 -2.98
CA ILE A 14 10.23 -3.16 -3.39
C ILE A 14 10.21 -2.37 -4.71
N ASN A 15 9.23 -2.62 -5.57
CA ASN A 15 9.06 -1.95 -6.86
C ASN A 15 8.16 -0.70 -6.78
N GLN A 16 7.78 -0.24 -5.57
CA GLN A 16 6.99 0.98 -5.47
C GLN A 16 7.74 2.21 -5.98
N ALA A 17 7.01 3.16 -6.58
CA ALA A 17 7.58 4.21 -7.40
C ALA A 17 8.56 5.14 -6.68
N ALA A 18 8.38 5.42 -5.39
CA ALA A 18 9.31 6.29 -4.67
C ALA A 18 10.67 5.60 -4.42
N LEU A 19 10.69 4.29 -4.13
CA LEU A 19 11.94 3.52 -4.06
C LEU A 19 12.60 3.43 -5.44
N GLN A 20 11.83 3.22 -6.50
CA GLN A 20 12.33 3.13 -7.87
C GLN A 20 12.77 4.49 -8.46
N SER A 21 12.41 5.60 -7.83
CA SER A 21 12.86 6.94 -8.25
C SER A 21 14.34 7.20 -7.95
N CYS A 22 15.01 6.31 -7.23
CA CYS A 22 16.42 6.39 -6.86
C CYS A 22 17.21 5.28 -7.56
N THR A 23 18.22 5.64 -8.33
CA THR A 23 19.09 4.68 -9.04
C THR A 23 20.22 4.16 -8.18
N GLN A 24 20.63 4.92 -7.19
CA GLN A 24 21.67 4.59 -6.21
C GLN A 24 21.09 4.69 -4.81
N LYS A 25 21.69 3.97 -3.84
CA LYS A 25 21.22 3.96 -2.45
C LYS A 25 22.04 4.87 -1.54
N ASP A 26 23.15 5.37 -2.03
CA ASP A 26 24.00 6.30 -1.30
C ASP A 26 23.24 7.61 -1.05
N ASN A 27 23.28 8.10 0.18
CA ASN A 27 22.54 9.29 0.61
C ASN A 27 21.01 9.20 0.45
N ILE A 28 20.48 7.97 0.38
CA ILE A 28 19.04 7.72 0.37
C ILE A 28 18.64 7.06 1.70
N PHE A 29 17.67 7.67 2.35
CA PHE A 29 17.15 7.23 3.64
C PHE A 29 15.67 6.87 3.49
N VAL A 30 15.26 5.77 4.08
CA VAL A 30 13.86 5.31 4.03
C VAL A 30 13.27 5.41 5.43
N ILE A 31 12.05 5.92 5.55
CA ILE A 31 11.30 5.92 6.80
C ILE A 31 9.94 5.22 6.65
N MET A 32 9.55 4.48 7.67
CA MET A 32 8.23 3.88 7.85
C MET A 32 7.73 4.22 9.25
N ILE A 33 6.48 4.67 9.37
CA ILE A 33 5.93 5.19 10.63
C ILE A 33 4.63 4.48 10.96
N GLU A 34 4.55 3.89 12.16
CA GLU A 34 3.30 3.41 12.77
C GLU A 34 2.70 4.57 13.58
N SER A 35 1.65 5.23 13.08
CA SER A 35 0.98 6.33 13.79
C SER A 35 -0.22 5.83 14.60
N LEU A 36 -0.28 6.21 15.88
CA LEU A 36 -1.39 5.88 16.76
C LEU A 36 -2.64 6.72 16.47
N GLU A 37 -2.49 8.00 16.16
CA GLU A 37 -3.62 8.86 15.77
C GLU A 37 -4.29 8.35 14.50
N HIS A 38 -3.50 7.93 13.51
CA HIS A 38 -4.06 7.43 12.26
C HIS A 38 -4.98 6.23 12.45
N ILE A 39 -4.65 5.32 13.36
CA ILE A 39 -5.51 4.15 13.63
C ILE A 39 -6.73 4.50 14.49
N GLN A 40 -6.77 5.69 15.11
CA GLN A 40 -7.90 6.19 15.89
C GLN A 40 -8.93 6.95 15.03
N ILE A 41 -8.53 7.46 13.86
CA ILE A 41 -9.44 8.17 12.93
C ILE A 41 -10.62 7.27 12.52
N ARG A 42 -10.35 5.97 12.36
CA ARG A 42 -11.34 4.95 11.98
C ARG A 42 -11.17 3.71 12.83
N PRO A 43 -12.26 3.02 13.18
CA PRO A 43 -12.16 1.74 13.88
C PRO A 43 -11.58 0.67 12.96
N TYR A 44 -10.30 0.39 13.11
CA TYR A 44 -9.63 -0.69 12.37
C TYR A 44 -9.80 -2.04 13.09
N HIS A 45 -10.02 -3.09 12.33
CA HIS A 45 -10.02 -4.46 12.87
C HIS A 45 -8.60 -4.81 13.37
N GLN A 46 -8.51 -5.40 14.58
CA GLN A 46 -7.21 -5.72 15.18
C GLN A 46 -6.34 -6.62 14.30
N GLN A 47 -6.92 -7.61 13.64
CA GLN A 47 -6.18 -8.48 12.71
C GLN A 47 -5.60 -7.69 11.51
N LYS A 48 -6.31 -6.68 11.01
CA LYS A 48 -5.81 -5.80 9.95
C LYS A 48 -4.60 -4.99 10.43
N LEU A 49 -4.64 -4.47 11.67
CA LEU A 49 -3.50 -3.76 12.25
C LEU A 49 -2.31 -4.69 12.43
N VAL A 50 -2.53 -5.89 12.96
CA VAL A 50 -1.48 -6.91 13.08
C VAL A 50 -0.87 -7.22 11.72
N LEU A 51 -1.69 -7.42 10.69
CA LEU A 51 -1.20 -7.70 9.33
C LEU A 51 -0.34 -6.56 8.80
N ILE A 52 -0.86 -5.32 8.81
CA ILE A 52 -0.18 -4.16 8.22
C ILE A 52 1.11 -3.83 8.99
N TRP A 53 1.07 -3.74 10.32
CA TRP A 53 2.26 -3.41 11.09
C TRP A 53 3.32 -4.52 11.08
N SER A 54 2.90 -5.79 11.07
CA SER A 54 3.85 -6.89 10.86
C SER A 54 4.50 -6.81 9.48
N ALA A 55 3.72 -6.58 8.44
CA ALA A 55 4.23 -6.44 7.08
C ALA A 55 5.18 -5.24 6.95
N MET A 56 4.88 -4.08 7.56
CA MET A 56 5.80 -2.92 7.60
C MET A 56 7.13 -3.27 8.24
N ARG A 57 7.12 -3.96 9.38
CA ARG A 57 8.36 -4.33 10.08
C ARG A 57 9.18 -5.35 9.31
N HIS A 58 8.54 -6.36 8.72
CA HIS A 58 9.22 -7.31 7.84
C HIS A 58 9.83 -6.62 6.62
N PHE A 59 9.08 -5.73 5.99
CA PHE A 59 9.57 -4.97 4.84
C PHE A 59 10.74 -4.05 5.21
N ALA A 60 10.73 -3.45 6.40
CA ALA A 60 11.87 -2.69 6.88
C ALA A 60 13.13 -3.56 7.04
N VAL A 61 12.98 -4.81 7.49
CA VAL A 61 14.09 -5.79 7.55
C VAL A 61 14.56 -6.16 6.15
N GLU A 62 13.64 -6.47 5.25
CA GLU A 62 13.93 -6.81 3.84
C GLU A 62 14.70 -5.68 3.14
N LEU A 63 14.25 -4.44 3.28
CA LEU A 63 14.95 -3.29 2.72
C LEU A 63 16.36 -3.11 3.29
N ARG A 64 16.56 -3.30 4.61
CA ARG A 64 17.89 -3.24 5.21
C ARG A 64 18.81 -4.33 4.67
N GLN A 65 18.31 -5.55 4.52
CA GLN A 65 19.05 -6.66 3.92
C GLN A 65 19.39 -6.38 2.44
N ALA A 66 18.53 -5.64 1.74
CA ALA A 66 18.79 -5.17 0.39
C ALA A 66 19.72 -3.93 0.33
N GLY A 67 20.28 -3.48 1.45
CA GLY A 67 21.27 -2.39 1.52
C GLY A 67 20.67 -0.98 1.61
N TRP A 68 19.37 -0.82 1.96
CA TRP A 68 18.79 0.48 2.22
C TRP A 68 19.03 0.93 3.67
N GLN A 69 19.19 2.25 3.87
CA GLN A 69 19.22 2.85 5.20
C GLN A 69 17.77 3.08 5.65
N VAL A 70 17.25 2.23 6.54
CA VAL A 70 15.83 2.22 6.91
C VAL A 70 15.61 2.53 8.37
N THR A 71 14.82 3.55 8.64
CA THR A 71 14.25 3.87 9.94
C THR A 71 12.81 3.36 9.98
N HIS A 72 12.49 2.55 10.98
CA HIS A 72 11.11 2.19 11.31
C HIS A 72 10.81 2.72 12.71
N THR A 73 9.75 3.49 12.86
CA THR A 73 9.41 4.12 14.13
C THR A 73 7.91 4.03 14.45
N LYS A 74 7.61 4.21 15.74
CA LYS A 74 6.24 4.32 16.26
C LYS A 74 6.08 5.71 16.82
N SER A 75 4.97 6.37 16.54
CA SER A 75 4.69 7.70 17.04
C SER A 75 3.20 7.92 17.22
N THR A 76 2.86 8.97 17.93
CA THR A 76 1.47 9.45 18.02
C THR A 76 0.99 9.91 16.65
N ASP A 77 1.77 10.73 15.96
CA ASP A 77 1.46 11.34 14.66
C ASP A 77 2.53 10.98 13.60
N PHE A 78 2.38 11.52 12.39
CA PHE A 78 3.37 11.36 11.32
C PHE A 78 4.38 12.50 11.27
N GLU A 79 3.98 13.72 11.64
CA GLU A 79 4.77 14.92 11.44
C GLU A 79 5.97 14.99 12.40
N THR A 80 5.75 14.71 13.68
CA THR A 80 6.80 14.76 14.71
C THR A 80 8.00 13.85 14.36
N PRO A 81 7.82 12.56 14.08
CA PRO A 81 8.95 11.70 13.73
C PRO A 81 9.57 12.05 12.39
N LEU A 82 8.79 12.56 11.41
CA LEU A 82 9.34 13.03 10.13
C LEU A 82 10.28 14.23 10.33
N LYS A 83 9.87 15.24 11.10
CA LYS A 83 10.72 16.41 11.41
C LYS A 83 12.05 15.99 12.01
N HIS A 84 12.00 15.23 13.08
CA HIS A 84 13.21 14.77 13.77
C HIS A 84 14.11 13.94 12.84
N TRP A 85 13.53 13.04 12.05
CA TRP A 85 14.28 12.19 11.13
C TRP A 85 14.90 12.97 9.96
N ILE A 86 14.19 13.99 9.43
CA ILE A 86 14.67 14.88 8.38
C ILE A 86 15.86 15.68 8.87
N GLU A 87 15.78 16.27 10.06
CA GLU A 87 16.86 17.03 10.68
C GLU A 87 18.09 16.15 10.96
N THR A 88 17.86 14.98 11.58
CA THR A 88 18.94 14.05 11.94
C THR A 88 19.73 13.56 10.72
N ASN A 89 19.04 13.29 9.60
CA ASN A 89 19.66 12.78 8.39
C ASN A 89 19.94 13.88 7.35
N GLN A 90 19.70 15.15 7.68
CA GLN A 90 19.90 16.29 6.80
C GLN A 90 19.21 16.10 5.43
N ILE A 91 17.96 15.61 5.48
CA ILE A 91 17.15 15.37 4.29
C ILE A 91 16.72 16.72 3.67
N THR A 92 16.94 16.87 2.39
CA THR A 92 16.59 18.08 1.63
C THR A 92 15.34 17.89 0.77
N GLU A 93 15.01 16.64 0.41
CA GLU A 93 13.83 16.27 -0.36
C GLU A 93 13.21 15.01 0.25
N LEU A 94 11.92 15.05 0.57
CA LEU A 94 11.12 13.89 0.96
C LEU A 94 10.29 13.40 -0.22
N ARG A 95 10.56 12.18 -0.69
CA ARG A 95 9.77 11.53 -1.73
C ARG A 95 8.76 10.59 -1.12
N VAL A 96 7.51 10.69 -1.58
CA VAL A 96 6.46 9.77 -1.18
C VAL A 96 5.65 9.34 -2.40
N MET A 97 5.39 8.05 -2.54
CA MET A 97 4.48 7.59 -3.59
C MET A 97 3.06 8.03 -3.27
N LYS A 98 2.37 8.62 -4.25
CA LYS A 98 1.01 9.14 -4.10
C LYS A 98 0.10 8.09 -3.45
N PRO A 99 -0.52 8.38 -2.28
CA PRO A 99 -1.46 7.46 -1.67
C PRO A 99 -2.75 7.36 -2.50
N ASN A 100 -3.44 6.23 -2.40
CA ASN A 100 -4.74 6.03 -3.05
C ASN A 100 -5.88 6.69 -2.27
N ASP A 101 -5.68 6.89 -0.98
CA ASP A 101 -6.63 7.58 -0.08
C ASP A 101 -6.49 9.10 -0.25
N LYS A 102 -7.53 9.74 -0.79
CA LYS A 102 -7.55 11.20 -0.98
C LYS A 102 -7.41 11.99 0.33
N PRO A 103 -8.11 11.64 1.44
CA PRO A 103 -7.89 12.30 2.72
C PRO A 103 -6.44 12.22 3.18
N PHE A 104 -5.77 11.10 3.01
CA PHE A 104 -4.38 10.95 3.40
C PHE A 104 -3.43 11.75 2.50
N LEU A 105 -3.76 11.92 1.22
CA LEU A 105 -3.01 12.81 0.34
C LEU A 105 -3.03 14.27 0.84
N GLU A 106 -4.17 14.72 1.35
CA GLU A 106 -4.25 16.07 1.94
C GLU A 106 -3.44 16.17 3.25
N VAL A 107 -3.37 15.11 4.06
CA VAL A 107 -2.46 15.06 5.22
C VAL A 107 -1.02 15.29 4.77
N ILE A 108 -0.56 14.57 3.73
CA ILE A 108 0.81 14.73 3.21
C ILE A 108 1.08 16.15 2.71
N LYS A 109 0.15 16.74 1.96
CA LYS A 109 0.30 18.10 1.41
C LYS A 109 0.36 19.18 2.48
N ASN A 110 -0.25 18.94 3.63
CA ASN A 110 -0.33 19.91 4.72
C ASN A 110 0.73 19.70 5.81
N LEU A 111 1.65 18.73 5.64
CA LEU A 111 2.75 18.52 6.57
C LEU A 111 3.64 19.74 6.65
N GLN A 112 3.93 20.15 7.89
CA GLN A 112 4.84 21.27 8.17
C GLN A 112 6.23 20.70 8.49
N ILE A 113 6.99 20.31 7.46
CA ILE A 113 8.33 19.71 7.59
C ILE A 113 9.40 20.59 6.94
N PRO A 114 10.67 20.54 7.39
CA PRO A 114 11.72 21.44 6.94
C PRO A 114 12.45 20.93 5.66
N CYS A 115 11.71 20.37 4.69
CA CYS A 115 12.25 19.99 3.39
C CYS A 115 11.15 19.97 2.33
N ASP A 116 11.54 19.93 1.06
CA ASP A 116 10.60 19.81 -0.05
C ASP A 116 9.94 18.42 -0.08
N ILE A 117 8.64 18.39 -0.42
CA ILE A 117 7.88 17.13 -0.60
C ILE A 117 7.64 16.89 -2.09
N THR A 118 8.17 15.78 -2.60
CA THR A 118 7.93 15.32 -3.97
C THR A 118 6.98 14.12 -3.95
N ILE A 119 5.77 14.30 -4.50
CA ILE A 119 4.78 13.24 -4.61
C ILE A 119 5.00 12.49 -5.93
N ILE A 120 5.50 11.26 -5.83
CA ILE A 120 5.77 10.39 -6.99
C ILE A 120 4.47 9.72 -7.45
N PRO A 121 4.16 9.69 -8.76
CA PRO A 121 2.99 8.99 -9.26
C PRO A 121 2.93 7.53 -8.82
N ASN A 122 1.73 7.08 -8.44
CA ASN A 122 1.52 5.72 -7.97
C ASN A 122 1.62 4.69 -9.11
N ASN A 123 2.39 3.64 -8.92
CA ASN A 123 2.57 2.54 -9.88
C ASN A 123 1.94 1.20 -9.44
N LEU A 124 1.09 1.21 -8.41
CA LEU A 124 0.33 0.03 -8.00
C LEU A 124 -0.81 -0.31 -8.97
N PHE A 125 -1.21 0.64 -9.81
CA PHE A 125 -2.22 0.46 -10.83
C PHE A 125 -1.59 0.52 -12.23
N ILE A 126 -2.07 -0.32 -13.13
CA ILE A 126 -1.62 -0.38 -14.53
C ILE A 126 -1.97 0.90 -15.29
N TRP A 127 -3.12 1.52 -14.95
CA TRP A 127 -3.55 2.78 -15.51
C TRP A 127 -3.07 3.94 -14.64
N HIS A 128 -2.44 4.94 -15.26
CA HIS A 128 -2.19 6.19 -14.59
C HIS A 128 -3.48 7.00 -14.45
N GLU A 129 -3.58 7.81 -13.40
CA GLU A 129 -4.75 8.64 -13.13
C GLU A 129 -5.10 9.56 -14.29
N THR A 130 -4.10 10.18 -14.92
CA THR A 130 -4.26 11.06 -16.07
C THR A 130 -4.85 10.32 -17.30
N GLU A 131 -4.48 9.08 -17.49
CA GLU A 131 -4.99 8.23 -18.56
C GLU A 131 -6.45 7.84 -18.32
N PHE A 132 -6.80 7.51 -17.08
CA PHE A 132 -8.17 7.28 -16.69
C PHE A 132 -9.02 8.55 -16.87
N GLN A 133 -8.51 9.72 -16.47
CA GLN A 133 -9.19 11.00 -16.67
C GLN A 133 -9.42 11.28 -18.15
N ALA A 134 -8.43 11.06 -19.00
CA ALA A 134 -8.55 11.21 -20.45
C ALA A 134 -9.60 10.25 -21.04
N TRP A 135 -9.62 8.99 -20.58
CA TRP A 135 -10.63 8.02 -20.99
C TRP A 135 -12.04 8.43 -20.54
N ALA A 136 -12.19 8.99 -19.35
CA ALA A 136 -13.47 9.38 -18.76
C ALA A 136 -14.07 10.67 -19.34
N LYS A 137 -13.22 11.63 -19.78
CA LYS A 137 -13.56 13.02 -20.10
C LYS A 137 -14.79 13.20 -21.00
N ASN A 138 -14.94 12.37 -22.02
CA ASN A 138 -16.00 12.52 -23.03
C ASN A 138 -17.10 11.45 -22.92
N ARG A 139 -17.19 10.73 -21.79
CA ARG A 139 -18.13 9.66 -21.61
C ARG A 139 -19.31 10.11 -20.75
N LYS A 140 -20.53 9.91 -21.26
CA LYS A 140 -21.76 10.19 -20.49
C LYS A 140 -21.94 9.22 -19.31
N ARG A 141 -21.42 7.99 -19.42
CA ARG A 141 -21.49 6.96 -18.39
C ARG A 141 -20.13 6.27 -18.27
N LEU A 142 -19.67 6.09 -17.05
CA LEU A 142 -18.46 5.35 -16.74
C LEU A 142 -18.84 3.91 -16.40
N LEU A 143 -18.76 3.02 -17.39
CA LEU A 143 -19.02 1.60 -17.22
C LEU A 143 -17.69 0.88 -16.99
N MET A 144 -17.58 0.16 -15.88
CA MET A 144 -16.40 -0.62 -15.54
C MET A 144 -16.08 -1.67 -16.62
N GLU A 145 -17.09 -2.29 -17.22
CA GLU A 145 -16.92 -3.26 -18.30
C GLU A 145 -16.21 -2.67 -19.52
N ASP A 146 -16.55 -1.44 -19.92
CA ASP A 146 -15.91 -0.76 -21.05
C ASP A 146 -14.46 -0.42 -20.74
N PHE A 147 -14.19 0.06 -19.54
CA PHE A 147 -12.84 0.35 -19.07
C PHE A 147 -11.98 -0.91 -19.00
N TYR A 148 -12.52 -1.98 -18.44
CA TYR A 148 -11.88 -3.29 -18.36
C TYR A 148 -11.53 -3.85 -19.75
N ARG A 149 -12.47 -3.83 -20.70
CA ARG A 149 -12.23 -4.30 -22.08
C ARG A 149 -11.14 -3.48 -22.76
N GLN A 150 -11.15 -2.17 -22.60
CA GLN A 150 -10.12 -1.30 -23.15
C GLN A 150 -8.75 -1.56 -22.51
N GLY A 151 -8.70 -1.76 -21.19
CA GLY A 151 -7.47 -2.11 -20.48
C GLY A 151 -6.88 -3.42 -20.97
N ARG A 152 -7.71 -4.47 -21.09
CA ARG A 152 -7.26 -5.76 -21.63
C ARG A 152 -6.66 -5.64 -23.03
N LYS A 153 -7.32 -4.92 -23.92
CA LYS A 153 -6.83 -4.69 -25.29
C LYS A 153 -5.52 -3.90 -25.29
N ARG A 154 -5.44 -2.83 -24.49
CA ARG A 154 -4.26 -1.97 -24.42
C ARG A 154 -3.03 -2.72 -23.89
N PHE A 155 -3.20 -3.45 -22.79
CA PHE A 155 -2.11 -4.14 -22.12
C PHE A 155 -1.93 -5.58 -22.57
N GLN A 156 -2.72 -6.04 -23.56
CA GLN A 156 -2.70 -7.41 -24.10
C GLN A 156 -2.85 -8.50 -23.02
N ILE A 157 -3.63 -8.20 -21.95
CA ILE A 157 -3.84 -9.13 -20.84
C ILE A 157 -4.97 -10.10 -21.20
N LEU A 158 -4.68 -11.41 -21.21
CA LEU A 158 -5.61 -12.46 -21.59
C LEU A 158 -6.28 -12.19 -22.95
N MET A 159 -5.52 -11.68 -23.89
CA MET A 159 -5.95 -11.45 -25.27
C MET A 159 -5.27 -12.44 -26.21
N ASN A 160 -6.03 -12.89 -27.22
CA ASN A 160 -5.53 -13.57 -28.39
C ASN A 160 -5.84 -12.65 -29.58
N GLN A 161 -4.82 -11.91 -30.04
CA GLN A 161 -4.99 -10.82 -31.00
C GLN A 161 -6.07 -9.81 -30.53
N ASN A 162 -7.18 -9.69 -31.22
CA ASN A 162 -8.27 -8.76 -30.91
C ASN A 162 -9.41 -9.38 -30.08
N LYS A 163 -9.33 -10.67 -29.75
CA LYS A 163 -10.37 -11.40 -28.99
C LYS A 163 -9.89 -11.73 -27.58
N PRO A 164 -10.77 -11.74 -26.58
CA PRO A 164 -10.43 -12.23 -25.26
C PRO A 164 -10.18 -13.73 -25.29
N VAL A 165 -9.25 -14.22 -24.47
CA VAL A 165 -9.03 -15.65 -24.26
C VAL A 165 -10.34 -16.26 -23.75
N GLY A 166 -10.75 -17.39 -24.32
CA GLY A 166 -12.04 -18.02 -24.04
C GLY A 166 -13.24 -17.37 -24.76
N GLU A 167 -12.97 -16.47 -25.73
CA GLU A 167 -13.93 -15.80 -26.61
C GLU A 167 -15.02 -14.98 -25.93
N LYS A 168 -15.04 -14.92 -24.61
CA LYS A 168 -15.99 -14.15 -23.79
C LYS A 168 -15.26 -13.11 -22.94
N TRP A 169 -15.86 -11.92 -22.80
CA TRP A 169 -15.30 -10.84 -21.99
C TRP A 169 -15.47 -11.05 -20.49
N ASN A 170 -16.55 -11.69 -20.07
CA ASN A 170 -16.76 -12.05 -18.67
C ASN A 170 -17.52 -13.37 -18.55
N PHE A 171 -17.42 -14.00 -17.39
CA PHE A 171 -18.06 -15.26 -17.03
C PHE A 171 -18.97 -15.12 -15.80
N ASP A 172 -19.40 -13.92 -15.44
CA ASP A 172 -20.20 -13.62 -14.25
C ASP A 172 -21.47 -14.47 -14.12
N LYS A 173 -22.11 -14.77 -15.24
CA LYS A 173 -23.32 -15.62 -15.24
C LYS A 173 -23.01 -17.04 -14.74
N GLU A 174 -21.80 -17.52 -14.96
CA GLU A 174 -21.38 -18.84 -14.55
C GLU A 174 -20.99 -18.85 -13.05
N ASN A 175 -20.40 -17.75 -12.56
CA ASN A 175 -20.02 -17.59 -11.16
C ASN A 175 -21.21 -17.50 -10.18
N ARG A 176 -22.42 -17.23 -10.69
CA ARG A 176 -23.64 -17.10 -9.87
C ARG A 176 -24.44 -18.42 -9.76
N LYS A 177 -23.96 -19.50 -10.36
CA LYS A 177 -24.59 -20.80 -10.24
C LYS A 177 -24.19 -21.46 -8.93
N TYR A 178 -25.16 -22.04 -8.24
CA TYR A 178 -24.87 -22.86 -7.06
C TYR A 178 -24.00 -24.04 -7.45
N PRO A 179 -22.98 -24.37 -6.64
CA PRO A 179 -22.16 -25.55 -6.87
C PRO A 179 -23.04 -26.82 -6.80
N LYS A 180 -22.88 -27.71 -7.76
CA LYS A 180 -23.55 -29.00 -7.76
C LYS A 180 -22.67 -30.02 -7.01
N GLY A 181 -23.18 -30.53 -5.89
CA GLY A 181 -22.49 -31.54 -5.12
C GLY A 181 -21.57 -30.99 -4.01
N LYS A 182 -20.76 -31.86 -3.44
CA LYS A 182 -19.83 -31.53 -2.35
C LYS A 182 -18.64 -30.73 -2.88
N LEU A 183 -18.39 -29.56 -2.32
CA LEU A 183 -17.21 -28.77 -2.65
C LEU A 183 -15.98 -29.41 -2.00
N ASN A 184 -14.97 -29.74 -2.80
CA ASN A 184 -13.64 -30.01 -2.30
C ASN A 184 -12.96 -28.68 -1.96
N THR A 185 -13.03 -28.26 -0.69
CA THR A 185 -12.30 -27.10 -0.22
C THR A 185 -10.88 -27.53 0.16
N PRO A 186 -9.85 -26.77 -0.23
CA PRO A 186 -8.49 -27.06 0.23
C PRO A 186 -8.40 -26.88 1.75
N GLU A 187 -7.47 -27.59 2.37
CA GLU A 187 -7.17 -27.42 3.77
C GLU A 187 -6.66 -26.00 4.07
N ASN A 188 -7.02 -25.46 5.23
CA ASN A 188 -6.55 -24.16 5.64
C ASN A 188 -5.04 -24.20 5.93
N LEU A 189 -4.30 -23.27 5.33
CA LEU A 189 -2.89 -23.10 5.65
C LEU A 189 -2.76 -22.30 6.96
N TRP A 190 -2.09 -22.90 7.94
CA TRP A 190 -1.81 -22.28 9.23
C TRP A 190 -0.32 -21.98 9.36
N PHE A 191 -0.01 -20.72 9.67
CA PHE A 191 1.36 -20.27 9.91
C PHE A 191 1.51 -19.83 11.36
N LYS A 192 2.55 -20.32 12.03
CA LYS A 192 2.91 -19.83 13.37
C LYS A 192 3.48 -18.42 13.24
N PRO A 193 2.99 -17.45 14.04
CA PRO A 193 3.56 -16.10 14.01
C PRO A 193 5.04 -16.15 14.45
N ASP A 194 5.87 -15.44 13.71
CA ASP A 194 7.28 -15.27 14.04
C ASP A 194 7.48 -14.23 15.18
N LYS A 195 8.73 -13.88 15.49
CA LYS A 195 9.04 -12.94 16.56
C LYS A 195 8.42 -11.56 16.30
N ILE A 196 8.58 -11.02 15.09
CA ILE A 196 8.05 -9.70 14.72
C ILE A 196 6.53 -9.69 14.84
N THR A 197 5.87 -10.68 14.28
CA THR A 197 4.40 -10.78 14.31
C THR A 197 3.89 -10.93 15.74
N ARG A 198 4.55 -11.71 16.62
CA ARG A 198 4.18 -11.81 18.02
C ARG A 198 4.31 -10.50 18.78
N GLU A 199 5.38 -9.73 18.53
CA GLU A 199 5.54 -8.40 19.12
C GLU A 199 4.40 -7.45 18.71
N VAL A 200 4.00 -7.47 17.44
CA VAL A 200 2.86 -6.67 16.95
C VAL A 200 1.55 -7.12 17.56
N ILE A 201 1.30 -8.43 17.66
CA ILE A 201 0.09 -8.98 18.32
C ILE A 201 -0.01 -8.45 19.76
N ASN A 202 1.09 -8.51 20.52
CA ASN A 202 1.12 -8.02 21.90
C ASN A 202 0.88 -6.51 21.97
N GLN A 203 1.47 -5.73 21.07
CA GLN A 203 1.25 -4.29 20.99
C GLN A 203 -0.21 -3.96 20.69
N VAL A 204 -0.82 -4.59 19.70
CA VAL A 204 -2.23 -4.35 19.32
C VAL A 204 -3.17 -4.73 20.45
N LYS A 205 -2.89 -5.82 21.18
CA LYS A 205 -3.64 -6.19 22.38
C LYS A 205 -3.53 -5.14 23.49
N TYR A 206 -2.31 -4.64 23.75
CA TYR A 206 -2.06 -3.63 24.78
C TYR A 206 -2.76 -2.29 24.50
N LEU A 207 -2.87 -1.91 23.23
CA LEU A 207 -3.57 -0.67 22.82
C LEU A 207 -5.05 -0.66 23.19
N ASN A 208 -5.60 -1.81 23.61
CA ASN A 208 -6.98 -1.98 24.09
C ASN A 208 -8.00 -1.21 23.23
N LEU A 209 -7.81 -1.26 21.93
CA LEU A 209 -8.67 -0.60 20.96
C LEU A 209 -10.09 -1.13 21.14
N THR A 210 -10.96 -0.29 21.65
CA THR A 210 -12.35 -0.63 22.04
C THR A 210 -13.22 -1.08 20.87
N ASN A 211 -12.70 -0.95 19.66
CA ASN A 211 -13.44 -1.18 18.44
C ASN A 211 -12.93 -2.42 17.72
N PHE A 212 -13.83 -3.42 17.69
CA PHE A 212 -13.89 -4.53 16.75
C PHE A 212 -13.06 -5.80 17.02
N TYR A 213 -13.84 -6.85 17.26
CA TYR A 213 -13.51 -8.27 17.13
C TYR A 213 -12.18 -8.72 17.73
N ARG A 214 -12.30 -9.47 18.81
CA ARG A 214 -11.18 -10.15 19.45
C ARG A 214 -10.33 -10.86 18.42
N LEU A 215 -9.00 -10.75 18.57
CA LEU A 215 -8.08 -11.63 17.88
C LEU A 215 -8.56 -13.06 18.12
N ILE A 216 -8.95 -13.75 17.07
CA ILE A 216 -9.33 -15.17 17.16
C ILE A 216 -8.11 -15.90 17.75
N ARG A 217 -8.38 -16.74 18.75
CA ARG A 217 -7.39 -17.54 19.45
C ARG A 217 -6.66 -18.49 18.52
#